data_1e6d4fb1c45ed76a9a6a1698e97e1ba8
#
_entry.id   1e6d4fb1c45ed76a9a6a1698e97e1ba8
#
_cell.length_a   1.000
_cell.length_b   1.000
_cell.length_c   1.000
_cell.angle_alpha   90.00
_cell.angle_beta   90.00
_cell.angle_gamma   90.00
#
_symmetry.space_group_name_H-M   'P 1'
#
loop_
_entity.id
_entity.type
_entity.pdbx_description
1 polymer ?
#
loop_
_entity_poly.entity_id
_entity_poly.type
_entity_poly.pdbx_seq_one_letter_code
_entity_poly.pdbx_strand_id
1 'polypeptide(L)'
;MNYELPTKISVMGSEFEIIYTTEEEDPTIKGKSGVCYSLLQKIKIDQWIYLDDADGSVSETEKASKLLSLLAILRHEVMHAFFFQSGLDTQCSFAVDEMLIDWLSLKMPEIVDVMNENHLVEKGA
;
A
#
# COMPACT_ATOMS: atom_id res chain seq x y z
N MET A 1 -10.31 14.65 8.73
CA MET A 1 -9.94 13.30 9.19
C MET A 1 -8.44 13.23 9.36
N ASN A 2 -7.98 12.97 10.57
CA ASN A 2 -6.57 12.75 10.81
C ASN A 2 -6.29 11.26 10.74
N TYR A 3 -5.56 10.86 9.74
CA TYR A 3 -5.13 9.49 9.58
C TYR A 3 -3.60 9.45 9.61
N GLU A 4 -3.08 8.69 10.53
CA GLU A 4 -1.65 8.53 10.67
C GLU A 4 -1.16 7.40 9.78
N LEU A 5 -0.40 7.75 8.75
CA LEU A 5 0.14 6.78 7.81
C LEU A 5 1.38 6.10 8.38
N PRO A 6 1.53 4.79 8.19
CA PRO A 6 2.71 4.10 8.70
C PRO A 6 3.96 4.50 7.94
N THR A 7 5.09 4.56 8.64
CA THR A 7 6.41 4.80 8.03
C THR A 7 7.30 3.57 8.06
N LYS A 8 6.90 2.56 8.82
CA LYS A 8 7.59 1.27 8.90
C LYS A 8 6.55 0.17 9.05
N ILE A 9 6.78 -0.95 8.41
CA ILE A 9 5.97 -2.16 8.58
C ILE A 9 6.88 -3.36 8.67
N SER A 10 6.43 -4.37 9.39
CA SER A 10 7.12 -5.67 9.44
C SER A 10 6.37 -6.64 8.52
N VAL A 11 7.09 -7.17 7.55
CA VAL A 11 6.54 -8.15 6.60
C VAL A 11 7.32 -9.45 6.75
N MET A 12 6.66 -10.45 7.34
CA MET A 12 7.28 -11.76 7.58
C MET A 12 8.64 -11.67 8.30
N GLY A 13 8.70 -10.79 9.30
CA GLY A 13 9.90 -10.59 10.10
C GLY A 13 10.91 -9.60 9.57
N SER A 14 10.71 -9.07 8.37
CA SER A 14 11.60 -8.07 7.78
C SER A 14 10.96 -6.68 7.85
N GLU A 15 11.73 -5.70 8.28
CA GLU A 15 11.26 -4.32 8.38
C GLU A 15 11.38 -3.62 7.03
N PHE A 16 10.28 -3.05 6.56
CA PHE A 16 10.24 -2.21 5.37
C PHE A 16 9.99 -0.76 5.78
N GLU A 17 10.76 0.15 5.20
CA GLU A 17 10.55 1.58 5.36
C GLU A 17 9.56 2.06 4.30
N ILE A 18 8.60 2.89 4.70
CA ILE A 18 7.62 3.49 3.77
C ILE A 18 7.95 4.97 3.65
N ILE A 19 8.23 5.41 2.43
CA ILE A 19 8.63 6.76 2.11
C ILE A 19 7.54 7.40 1.25
N TYR A 20 6.98 8.50 1.73
CA TYR A 20 5.98 9.28 1.00
C TYR A 20 6.70 10.44 0.34
N THR A 21 6.65 10.49 -0.97
CA THR A 21 7.41 11.46 -1.75
C THR A 21 6.61 11.91 -2.98
N THR A 22 7.21 12.70 -3.85
CA THR A 22 6.60 13.16 -5.10
C THR A 22 7.59 12.98 -6.24
N GLU A 23 7.10 13.03 -7.48
CA GLU A 23 7.97 12.98 -8.66
C GLU A 23 8.99 14.11 -8.69
N GLU A 24 8.64 15.28 -8.15
CA GLU A 24 9.53 16.43 -8.10
C GLU A 24 10.70 16.18 -7.17
N GLU A 25 10.43 15.60 -5.99
CA GLU A 25 11.46 15.31 -4.99
C GLU A 25 12.26 14.06 -5.33
N ASP A 26 11.61 13.09 -5.95
CA ASP A 26 12.22 11.80 -6.28
C ASP A 26 11.81 11.36 -7.69
N PRO A 27 12.59 11.74 -8.71
CA PRO A 27 12.28 11.39 -10.09
C PRO A 27 12.24 9.88 -10.38
N THR A 28 12.76 9.03 -9.48
CA THR A 28 12.75 7.58 -9.70
C THR A 28 11.33 7.00 -9.67
N ILE A 29 10.37 7.71 -9.07
CA ILE A 29 8.97 7.26 -9.04
C ILE A 29 8.13 7.85 -10.17
N LYS A 30 8.73 8.53 -11.12
CA LYS A 30 8.00 9.18 -12.22
C LYS A 30 7.11 8.17 -12.95
N GLY A 31 5.84 8.54 -13.11
CA GLY A 31 4.86 7.69 -13.77
C GLY A 31 4.33 6.55 -12.91
N LYS A 32 4.69 6.50 -11.63
CA LYS A 32 4.27 5.44 -10.71
C LYS A 32 3.54 6.05 -9.52
N SER A 33 2.46 5.39 -9.09
CA SER A 33 1.77 5.77 -7.85
C SER A 33 2.49 5.24 -6.61
N GLY A 34 3.14 4.08 -6.76
CA GLY A 34 3.94 3.47 -5.71
C GLY A 34 4.92 2.49 -6.31
N VAL A 35 5.90 2.10 -5.52
CA VAL A 35 6.89 1.11 -5.93
C VAL A 35 7.45 0.40 -4.69
N CYS A 36 7.67 -0.90 -4.81
CA CYS A 36 8.30 -1.71 -3.77
C CYS A 36 9.69 -2.12 -4.23
N TYR A 37 10.71 -1.63 -3.53
CA TYR A 37 12.09 -2.05 -3.74
C TYR A 37 12.39 -3.17 -2.75
N SER A 38 12.09 -4.40 -3.15
CA SER A 38 12.10 -5.55 -2.24
C SER A 38 13.47 -5.83 -1.62
N LEU A 39 14.52 -5.75 -2.42
CA LEU A 39 15.89 -5.99 -1.93
C LEU A 39 16.37 -4.90 -0.97
N LEU A 40 15.92 -3.66 -1.16
CA LEU A 40 16.26 -2.55 -0.29
C LEU A 40 15.33 -2.44 0.91
N GLN A 41 14.25 -3.22 0.93
CA GLN A 41 13.21 -3.17 1.94
C GLN A 41 12.64 -1.76 2.11
N LYS A 42 12.28 -1.15 0.98
CA LYS A 42 11.71 0.20 0.93
C LYS A 42 10.50 0.20 0.03
N ILE A 43 9.47 0.92 0.46
CA ILE A 43 8.27 1.19 -0.33
C ILE A 43 8.19 2.70 -0.49
N LYS A 44 8.07 3.18 -1.72
CA LYS A 44 7.87 4.60 -2.01
C LYS A 44 6.47 4.81 -2.54
N ILE A 45 5.79 5.81 -2.01
CA ILE A 45 4.42 6.16 -2.37
C ILE A 45 4.40 7.61 -2.84
N ASP A 46 3.75 7.86 -3.97
CA ASP A 46 3.52 9.21 -4.45
C ASP A 46 2.39 9.81 -3.63
N GLN A 47 2.73 10.79 -2.79
CA GLN A 47 1.79 11.39 -1.86
C GLN A 47 1.01 12.58 -2.45
N TRP A 48 1.30 12.99 -3.67
CA TRP A 48 0.63 14.15 -4.27
C TRP A 48 -0.90 14.00 -4.27
N ILE A 49 -1.36 12.77 -4.43
CA ILE A 49 -2.79 12.45 -4.40
C ILE A 49 -3.43 12.86 -3.08
N TYR A 50 -2.67 12.75 -1.98
CA TYR A 50 -3.16 13.00 -0.64
C TYR A 50 -2.94 14.45 -0.18
N LEU A 51 -1.84 15.07 -0.61
CA LEU A 51 -1.39 16.36 -0.08
C LEU A 51 -2.00 17.59 -0.74
N ASP A 52 -2.56 17.47 -1.92
CA ASP A 52 -2.92 18.63 -2.73
C ASP A 52 -4.22 19.29 -2.29
N ASP A 53 -4.10 20.21 -1.32
CA ASP A 53 -5.18 21.06 -0.89
C ASP A 53 -4.63 22.46 -0.54
N ALA A 54 -3.69 22.94 -1.36
CA ALA A 54 -2.96 24.14 -1.09
C ALA A 54 -3.87 25.40 -1.06
N ASP A 55 -4.96 25.40 -1.81
CA ASP A 55 -5.91 26.50 -1.88
C ASP A 55 -7.20 26.26 -1.09
N GLY A 56 -7.30 25.13 -0.40
CA GLY A 56 -8.49 24.78 0.36
C GLY A 56 -9.71 24.44 -0.50
N SER A 57 -9.53 24.21 -1.78
CA SER A 57 -10.62 23.95 -2.71
C SER A 57 -11.15 22.52 -2.65
N VAL A 58 -10.41 21.59 -2.04
CA VAL A 58 -10.75 20.17 -2.00
C VAL A 58 -11.80 19.93 -0.92
N SER A 59 -12.92 19.34 -1.29
CA SER A 59 -14.00 19.02 -0.35
C SER A 59 -13.59 17.86 0.58
N GLU A 60 -14.32 17.70 1.68
CA GLU A 60 -14.08 16.58 2.60
C GLU A 60 -14.32 15.23 1.91
N THR A 61 -15.28 15.17 0.99
CA THR A 61 -15.53 13.94 0.20
C THR A 61 -14.34 13.61 -0.67
N GLU A 62 -13.75 14.60 -1.32
CA GLU A 62 -12.56 14.38 -2.15
C GLU A 62 -11.35 13.97 -1.32
N LYS A 63 -11.17 14.57 -0.14
CA LYS A 63 -10.10 14.19 0.79
C LYS A 63 -10.22 12.74 1.22
N ALA A 64 -11.44 12.31 1.57
CA ALA A 64 -11.70 10.93 1.94
C ALA A 64 -11.41 9.98 0.78
N SER A 65 -11.81 10.34 -0.43
CA SER A 65 -11.55 9.54 -1.63
C SER A 65 -10.06 9.43 -1.92
N LYS A 66 -9.32 10.53 -1.79
CA LYS A 66 -7.87 10.54 -1.96
C LYS A 66 -7.16 9.65 -0.93
N LEU A 67 -7.60 9.70 0.31
CA LEU A 67 -7.05 8.85 1.36
C LEU A 67 -7.28 7.36 1.05
N LEU A 68 -8.50 7.00 0.64
CA LEU A 68 -8.80 5.62 0.27
C LEU A 68 -7.94 5.12 -0.90
N SER A 69 -7.70 6.00 -1.88
CA SER A 69 -6.81 5.69 -3.00
C SER A 69 -5.38 5.45 -2.54
N LEU A 70 -4.89 6.32 -1.66
CA LEU A 70 -3.54 6.19 -1.10
C LEU A 70 -3.39 4.88 -0.34
N LEU A 71 -4.38 4.52 0.48
CA LEU A 71 -4.35 3.27 1.24
C LEU A 71 -4.38 2.05 0.33
N ALA A 72 -5.12 2.10 -0.78
CA ALA A 72 -5.14 1.02 -1.76
C ALA A 72 -3.77 0.85 -2.43
N ILE A 73 -3.13 1.97 -2.79
CA ILE A 73 -1.77 1.94 -3.36
C ILE A 73 -0.78 1.35 -2.35
N LEU A 74 -0.88 1.75 -1.11
CA LEU A 74 -0.01 1.22 -0.06
C LEU A 74 -0.21 -0.29 0.12
N ARG A 75 -1.46 -0.76 0.15
CA ARG A 75 -1.74 -2.20 0.22
C ARG A 75 -1.15 -2.96 -0.96
N HIS A 76 -1.23 -2.38 -2.17
CA HIS A 76 -0.66 -2.97 -3.37
C HIS A 76 0.85 -3.22 -3.19
N GLU A 77 1.59 -2.21 -2.75
CA GLU A 77 3.04 -2.34 -2.55
C GLU A 77 3.38 -3.28 -1.40
N VAL A 78 2.58 -3.30 -0.35
CA VAL A 78 2.75 -4.25 0.75
C VAL A 78 2.55 -5.70 0.27
N MET A 79 1.62 -5.94 -0.65
CA MET A 79 1.44 -7.27 -1.22
C MET A 79 2.67 -7.73 -2.01
N HIS A 80 3.32 -6.82 -2.75
CA HIS A 80 4.60 -7.13 -3.38
C HIS A 80 5.64 -7.54 -2.36
N ALA A 81 5.71 -6.82 -1.23
CA ALA A 81 6.64 -7.15 -0.15
C ALA A 81 6.37 -8.56 0.42
N PHE A 82 5.11 -8.92 0.64
CA PHE A 82 4.74 -10.25 1.12
C PHE A 82 5.13 -11.34 0.13
N PHE A 83 4.85 -11.16 -1.15
CA PHE A 83 5.21 -12.15 -2.17
C PHE A 83 6.73 -12.31 -2.27
N PHE A 84 7.47 -11.22 -2.19
CA PHE A 84 8.93 -11.29 -2.21
C PHE A 84 9.46 -12.03 -0.97
N GLN A 85 9.02 -11.64 0.23
CA GLN A 85 9.51 -12.23 1.47
C GLN A 85 9.16 -13.72 1.60
N SER A 86 8.05 -14.13 0.99
CA SER A 86 7.65 -15.54 0.97
C SER A 86 8.39 -16.36 -0.09
N GLY A 87 9.11 -15.71 -1.00
CA GLY A 87 9.79 -16.37 -2.12
C GLY A 87 8.88 -16.70 -3.30
N LEU A 88 7.58 -16.36 -3.21
CA LEU A 88 6.63 -16.70 -4.28
C LEU A 88 6.89 -15.93 -5.58
N ASP A 89 7.41 -14.70 -5.50
CA ASP A 89 7.68 -13.89 -6.68
C ASP A 89 8.75 -14.47 -7.59
N THR A 90 9.64 -15.32 -7.05
CA THR A 90 10.67 -16.01 -7.83
C THR A 90 10.24 -17.39 -8.28
N GLN A 91 9.14 -17.93 -7.76
CA GLN A 91 8.72 -19.31 -8.01
C GLN A 91 7.38 -19.44 -8.70
N CYS A 92 6.54 -18.44 -8.61
CA CYS A 92 5.18 -18.48 -9.14
C CYS A 92 4.89 -17.24 -9.98
N SER A 93 4.49 -17.44 -11.24
CA SER A 93 4.17 -16.30 -12.13
C SER A 93 3.00 -15.46 -11.62
N PHE A 94 2.04 -16.06 -10.89
CA PHE A 94 0.90 -15.30 -10.37
C PHE A 94 1.33 -14.26 -9.33
N ALA A 95 2.43 -14.47 -8.64
CA ALA A 95 2.88 -13.57 -7.58
C ALA A 95 3.41 -12.22 -8.10
N VAL A 96 3.66 -12.12 -9.40
CA VAL A 96 4.07 -10.86 -10.05
C VAL A 96 2.97 -10.35 -10.99
N ASP A 97 1.80 -10.97 -10.97
CA ASP A 97 0.66 -10.56 -11.78
C ASP A 97 0.01 -9.32 -11.16
N GLU A 98 0.16 -8.18 -11.82
CA GLU A 98 -0.37 -6.91 -11.34
C GLU A 98 -1.90 -6.92 -11.21
N MET A 99 -2.60 -7.66 -12.05
CA MET A 99 -4.07 -7.75 -11.96
C MET A 99 -4.49 -8.47 -10.68
N LEU A 100 -3.80 -9.53 -10.30
CA LEU A 100 -4.07 -10.25 -9.06
C LEU A 100 -3.75 -9.38 -7.84
N ILE A 101 -2.61 -8.70 -7.86
CA ILE A 101 -2.18 -7.82 -6.77
C ILE A 101 -3.16 -6.65 -6.61
N ASP A 102 -3.60 -6.04 -7.70
CA ASP A 102 -4.61 -4.99 -7.66
C ASP A 102 -5.92 -5.49 -7.06
N TRP A 103 -6.38 -6.65 -7.50
CA TRP A 103 -7.63 -7.23 -6.98
C TRP A 103 -7.54 -7.47 -5.48
N LEU A 104 -6.45 -8.07 -5.02
CA LEU A 104 -6.22 -8.32 -3.59
C LEU A 104 -6.19 -7.00 -2.81
N SER A 105 -5.51 -5.99 -3.34
CA SER A 105 -5.37 -4.70 -2.67
C SER A 105 -6.72 -3.99 -2.52
N LEU A 106 -7.57 -4.08 -3.53
CA LEU A 106 -8.89 -3.46 -3.49
C LEU A 106 -9.87 -4.23 -2.61
N LYS A 107 -9.76 -5.56 -2.59
CA LYS A 107 -10.70 -6.42 -1.86
C LYS A 107 -10.28 -6.76 -0.44
N MET A 108 -9.05 -6.44 -0.06
CA MET A 108 -8.54 -6.78 1.27
C MET A 108 -9.44 -6.31 2.41
N PRO A 109 -9.95 -5.07 2.43
CA PRO A 109 -10.83 -4.65 3.52
C PRO A 109 -12.07 -5.53 3.66
N GLU A 110 -12.72 -5.91 2.55
CA GLU A 110 -13.88 -6.80 2.58
C GLU A 110 -13.51 -8.19 3.07
N ILE A 111 -12.37 -8.71 2.62
CA ILE A 111 -11.89 -10.04 3.04
C ILE A 111 -11.64 -10.06 4.55
N VAL A 112 -10.98 -9.03 5.07
CA VAL A 112 -10.70 -8.91 6.49
C VAL A 112 -12.01 -8.81 7.29
N ASP A 113 -12.97 -8.03 6.82
CA ASP A 113 -14.26 -7.88 7.49
C ASP A 113 -15.00 -9.21 7.56
N VAL A 114 -15.06 -9.96 6.47
CA VAL A 114 -15.72 -11.28 6.45
C VAL A 114 -15.03 -12.24 7.42
N MET A 115 -13.70 -12.25 7.44
CA MET A 115 -12.94 -13.11 8.34
C MET A 115 -13.21 -12.76 9.80
N ASN A 116 -13.22 -11.47 10.12
CA ASN A 116 -13.46 -11.02 11.49
C ASN A 116 -14.92 -11.27 11.94
N GLU A 117 -15.89 -10.99 11.09
CA GLU A 117 -17.30 -11.18 11.39
C GLU A 117 -17.64 -12.65 11.68
N ASN A 118 -16.91 -13.56 11.06
CA ASN A 118 -17.15 -15.00 11.23
C ASN A 118 -16.13 -15.68 12.15
N HIS A 119 -15.36 -14.91 12.87
CA HIS A 119 -14.36 -15.39 13.84
C HIS A 119 -13.36 -16.40 13.24
N LEU A 120 -12.98 -16.17 11.99
CA LEU A 120 -12.05 -17.05 11.28
C LEU A 120 -10.58 -16.65 11.48
N VAL A 121 -10.32 -15.49 12.07
CA VAL A 121 -8.97 -15.01 12.39
C VAL A 121 -8.93 -14.69 13.87
N GLU A 122 -8.04 -15.36 14.61
CA GLU A 122 -7.78 -15.02 16.00
C GLU A 122 -6.70 -13.96 16.08
N LYS A 123 -6.97 -12.92 16.89
CA LYS A 123 -5.97 -11.91 17.20
C LYS A 123 -5.22 -12.27 18.47
N GLY A 124 -3.91 -12.13 18.44
CA GLY A 124 -3.10 -12.18 19.64
C GLY A 124 -2.91 -13.57 20.21
N ALA A 125 -2.98 -14.55 19.37
CA ALA A 125 -2.62 -15.89 19.80
C ALA A 125 -1.13 -15.96 20.16
#